data_2465d4ba92be43a546f5a262f5c12313
#
_entry.id   2465d4ba92be43a546f5a262f5c12313
#
_cell.length_a   1.000
_cell.length_b   1.000
_cell.length_c   1.000
_cell.angle_alpha   90.00
_cell.angle_beta   90.00
_cell.angle_gamma   90.00
#
_symmetry.space_group_name_H-M   'P 1'
#
loop_
_entity.id
_entity.type
_entity.pdbx_description
1 polymer ?
#
loop_
_entity_poly.entity_id
_entity_poly.type
_entity_poly.pdbx_seq_one_letter_code
_entity_poly.pdbx_strand_id
1 'polypeptide(L)'
;MVSHVKSLGFASHSKGGKPITHIKEHIKYIELDREHHRTPPELFTAAQDTIPRIEFFKKLNEQPKRGVVGHKLVISLSEDEQGRFATDLKELVRDTMNRFEGKHNVKLDWIAAVHDDKGHPHAHIVIRGYNQDGKQVGLYPSHLKDLQSFAEQEKERQFERSRGRSKSRDFLKELAEEIELEPSIPFTQKKRRRNKEQEQQQEEKQRPQRRRRDYEMER
;
A
#
# COMPACT_ATOMS: atom_id res chain seq x y z
N MET A 1 7.39 -7.63 -16.75
CA MET A 1 6.53 -6.65 -17.45
C MET A 1 6.43 -5.41 -16.59
N VAL A 2 6.49 -4.25 -17.19
CA VAL A 2 6.80 -2.99 -16.52
C VAL A 2 5.51 -2.18 -16.37
N SER A 3 5.22 -1.66 -15.16
CA SER A 3 4.21 -0.62 -14.99
C SER A 3 4.51 0.53 -15.92
N HIS A 4 3.53 1.04 -16.65
CA HIS A 4 3.76 2.10 -17.61
C HIS A 4 3.43 3.46 -17.00
N VAL A 5 4.43 4.33 -16.90
CA VAL A 5 4.23 5.75 -16.58
C VAL A 5 4.37 6.56 -17.86
N LYS A 6 3.27 7.22 -18.27
CA LYS A 6 3.21 7.99 -19.51
C LYS A 6 2.80 9.43 -19.25
N SER A 7 3.53 10.38 -19.86
CA SER A 7 3.07 11.76 -19.90
C SER A 7 2.00 11.92 -20.99
N LEU A 8 0.86 12.47 -20.61
CA LEU A 8 -0.20 12.93 -21.52
C LEU A 8 0.01 14.40 -21.95
N GLY A 9 1.17 14.95 -21.62
CA GLY A 9 1.53 16.33 -21.94
C GLY A 9 1.22 17.31 -20.81
N PHE A 10 1.33 18.58 -21.14
CA PHE A 10 1.13 19.68 -20.21
C PHE A 10 0.40 20.86 -20.85
N ALA A 11 -0.23 21.69 -20.01
CA ALA A 11 -0.78 22.97 -20.43
C ALA A 11 0.12 24.12 -19.93
N SER A 12 0.33 25.12 -20.78
CA SER A 12 1.21 26.26 -20.47
C SER A 12 0.67 27.55 -21.08
N HIS A 13 0.87 28.65 -20.38
CA HIS A 13 0.55 29.99 -20.87
C HIS A 13 1.35 30.36 -22.14
N SER A 14 2.57 29.82 -22.29
CA SER A 14 3.40 30.07 -23.47
C SER A 14 2.88 29.45 -24.77
N LYS A 15 1.97 28.47 -24.68
CA LYS A 15 1.34 27.81 -25.83
C LYS A 15 0.07 28.51 -26.33
N GLY A 16 -0.31 29.62 -25.71
CA GLY A 16 -1.56 30.32 -26.01
C GLY A 16 -2.82 29.62 -25.48
N GLY A 17 -3.99 30.17 -25.79
CA GLY A 17 -5.28 29.60 -25.38
C GLY A 17 -5.61 29.82 -23.91
N LYS A 18 -6.42 28.91 -23.36
CA LYS A 18 -6.90 28.93 -21.96
C LYS A 18 -6.35 27.73 -21.18
N PRO A 19 -5.05 27.71 -20.80
CA PRO A 19 -4.40 26.55 -20.27
C PRO A 19 -4.98 26.09 -18.91
N ILE A 20 -5.46 27.01 -18.07
CA ILE A 20 -6.16 26.67 -16.81
C ILE A 20 -7.46 25.92 -17.10
N THR A 21 -8.24 26.42 -18.08
CA THR A 21 -9.49 25.76 -18.51
C THR A 21 -9.18 24.35 -19.03
N HIS A 22 -8.14 24.19 -19.82
CA HIS A 22 -7.74 22.88 -20.35
C HIS A 22 -7.42 21.87 -19.23
N ILE A 23 -6.69 22.28 -18.18
CA ILE A 23 -6.42 21.39 -17.03
C ILE A 23 -7.72 21.09 -16.26
N LYS A 24 -8.58 22.07 -16.03
CA LYS A 24 -9.86 21.87 -15.36
C LYS A 24 -10.78 20.92 -16.12
N GLU A 25 -10.86 21.05 -17.44
CA GLU A 25 -11.65 20.13 -18.27
C GLU A 25 -11.07 18.70 -18.22
N HIS A 26 -9.76 18.55 -18.20
CA HIS A 26 -9.14 17.24 -18.02
C HIS A 26 -9.44 16.63 -16.65
N ILE A 27 -9.45 17.42 -15.55
CA ILE A 27 -9.85 16.94 -14.22
C ILE A 27 -11.32 16.51 -14.21
N LYS A 28 -12.23 17.29 -14.81
CA LYS A 28 -13.63 16.88 -14.97
C LYS A 28 -13.75 15.57 -15.75
N TYR A 29 -12.94 15.42 -16.80
CA TYR A 29 -12.91 14.21 -17.62
C TYR A 29 -12.52 12.95 -16.83
N ILE A 30 -11.48 13.02 -15.99
CA ILE A 30 -11.02 11.88 -15.18
C ILE A 30 -11.93 11.59 -13.97
N GLU A 31 -12.82 12.51 -13.59
CA GLU A 31 -13.86 12.30 -12.57
C GLU A 31 -15.13 11.66 -13.18
N LEU A 32 -15.25 11.59 -14.52
CA LEU A 32 -16.40 11.00 -15.18
C LEU A 32 -16.22 9.48 -15.31
N ASP A 33 -17.23 8.75 -14.85
CA ASP A 33 -17.35 7.33 -15.17
C ASP A 33 -17.87 7.15 -16.61
N ARG A 34 -17.04 6.58 -17.47
CA ARG A 34 -17.40 6.31 -18.87
C ARG A 34 -18.02 4.95 -19.10
N GLU A 35 -17.77 3.99 -18.22
CA GLU A 35 -18.22 2.61 -18.39
C GLU A 35 -19.45 2.24 -17.54
N HIS A 36 -20.19 3.22 -17.03
CA HIS A 36 -21.39 2.99 -16.21
C HIS A 36 -21.10 2.17 -14.96
N HIS A 37 -19.92 2.33 -14.35
CA HIS A 37 -19.66 1.81 -13.01
C HIS A 37 -20.63 2.45 -12.03
N ARG A 38 -21.13 1.71 -11.05
CA ARG A 38 -22.14 2.17 -10.10
C ARG A 38 -21.73 3.40 -9.28
N THR A 39 -20.42 3.68 -9.25
CA THR A 39 -19.83 4.82 -8.54
C THR A 39 -18.77 5.50 -9.41
N PRO A 40 -18.88 6.83 -9.66
CA PRO A 40 -17.85 7.57 -10.39
C PRO A 40 -16.50 7.53 -9.65
N PRO A 41 -15.38 7.61 -10.38
CA PRO A 41 -14.06 7.64 -9.78
C PRO A 41 -13.91 8.83 -8.82
N GLU A 42 -13.46 8.57 -7.61
CA GLU A 42 -13.18 9.61 -6.63
C GLU A 42 -11.81 10.23 -6.89
N LEU A 43 -11.76 11.56 -6.84
CA LEU A 43 -10.49 12.29 -6.87
C LEU A 43 -9.81 12.19 -5.51
N PHE A 44 -8.52 11.91 -5.50
CA PHE A 44 -7.72 11.78 -4.28
C PHE A 44 -6.39 12.54 -4.39
N THR A 45 -5.73 12.73 -3.25
CA THR A 45 -4.43 13.39 -3.12
C THR A 45 -3.47 12.57 -2.27
N ALA A 46 -2.31 13.11 -1.95
CA ALA A 46 -1.37 12.50 -1.01
C ALA A 46 -2.00 12.27 0.38
N ALA A 47 -2.84 13.19 0.84
CA ALA A 47 -3.36 13.22 2.21
C ALA A 47 -4.83 12.84 2.34
N GLN A 48 -5.60 12.88 1.24
CA GLN A 48 -7.06 12.72 1.26
C GLN A 48 -7.49 11.61 0.29
N ASP A 49 -8.36 10.71 0.74
CA ASP A 49 -8.92 9.64 -0.09
C ASP A 49 -9.99 10.14 -1.06
N THR A 50 -10.66 11.22 -0.68
CA THR A 50 -11.66 11.89 -1.51
C THR A 50 -11.53 13.40 -1.35
N ILE A 51 -11.43 14.12 -2.47
CA ILE A 51 -11.33 15.58 -2.50
C ILE A 51 -12.26 16.15 -3.57
N PRO A 52 -13.08 17.19 -3.26
CA PRO A 52 -13.83 17.91 -4.26
C PRO A 52 -12.90 18.64 -5.25
N ARG A 53 -13.12 18.45 -6.56
CA ARG A 53 -12.30 19.10 -7.61
C ARG A 53 -12.18 20.61 -7.45
N ILE A 54 -13.17 21.25 -6.83
CA ILE A 54 -13.19 22.70 -6.64
C ILE A 54 -12.02 23.20 -5.78
N GLU A 55 -11.53 22.38 -4.84
CA GLU A 55 -10.38 22.71 -4.02
C GLU A 55 -9.10 22.79 -4.85
N PHE A 56 -8.90 21.83 -5.74
CA PHE A 56 -7.76 21.86 -6.66
C PHE A 56 -7.89 22.97 -7.71
N PHE A 57 -9.11 23.28 -8.14
CA PHE A 57 -9.38 24.41 -9.04
C PHE A 57 -9.03 25.77 -8.43
N LYS A 58 -9.21 25.95 -7.11
CA LYS A 58 -8.74 27.15 -6.39
C LYS A 58 -7.23 27.26 -6.51
N LYS A 59 -6.49 26.21 -6.21
CA LYS A 59 -5.02 26.19 -6.35
C LYS A 59 -4.55 26.48 -7.77
N LEU A 60 -5.24 25.98 -8.82
CA LEU A 60 -4.94 26.31 -10.21
C LEU A 60 -5.18 27.78 -10.56
N ASN A 61 -6.18 28.41 -9.96
CA ASN A 61 -6.49 29.83 -10.20
C ASN A 61 -5.49 30.77 -9.52
N GLU A 62 -4.97 30.37 -8.36
CA GLU A 62 -4.07 31.14 -7.52
C GLU A 62 -2.61 31.13 -8.01
N GLN A 63 -2.26 30.19 -8.90
CA GLN A 63 -0.90 30.10 -9.41
C GLN A 63 -0.56 31.26 -10.37
N PRO A 64 0.73 31.57 -10.56
CA PRO A 64 1.17 32.61 -11.49
C PRO A 64 0.65 32.36 -12.91
N LYS A 65 0.18 33.42 -13.58
CA LYS A 65 -0.33 33.35 -14.97
C LYS A 65 0.81 33.33 -16.01
N ARG A 66 1.82 32.49 -15.77
CA ARG A 66 2.99 32.30 -16.64
C ARG A 66 3.49 30.87 -16.58
N GLY A 67 4.22 30.44 -17.59
CA GLY A 67 4.81 29.10 -17.63
C GLY A 67 3.80 27.96 -17.65
N VAL A 68 4.19 26.81 -17.13
CA VAL A 68 3.37 25.61 -17.09
C VAL A 68 2.28 25.73 -16.04
N VAL A 69 1.06 25.37 -16.41
CA VAL A 69 -0.13 25.38 -15.53
C VAL A 69 -0.33 24.02 -14.86
N GLY A 70 -0.06 22.95 -15.59
CA GLY A 70 -0.16 21.60 -15.05
C GLY A 70 0.32 20.54 -16.01
N HIS A 71 0.78 19.44 -15.46
CA HIS A 71 1.20 18.24 -16.16
C HIS A 71 0.15 17.15 -16.00
N LYS A 72 -0.02 16.33 -17.03
CA LYS A 72 -0.93 15.18 -17.04
C LYS A 72 -0.13 13.91 -17.20
N LEU A 73 -0.34 12.96 -16.32
CA LEU A 73 0.31 11.66 -16.31
C LEU A 73 -0.71 10.53 -16.21
N VAL A 74 -0.30 9.35 -16.64
CA VAL A 74 -1.01 8.08 -16.39
C VAL A 74 -0.01 7.07 -15.86
N ILE A 75 -0.41 6.33 -14.84
CA ILE A 75 0.22 5.10 -14.38
C ILE A 75 -0.74 3.96 -14.69
N SER A 76 -0.34 3.00 -15.51
CA SER A 76 -1.15 1.84 -15.87
C SER A 76 -0.46 0.54 -15.47
N LEU A 77 -1.28 -0.45 -15.10
CA LEU A 77 -0.87 -1.82 -14.84
C LEU A 77 -1.32 -2.72 -16.00
N SER A 78 -0.58 -3.80 -16.28
CA SER A 78 -1.04 -4.82 -17.22
C SER A 78 -2.05 -5.77 -16.54
N GLU A 79 -2.92 -6.42 -17.33
CA GLU A 79 -3.88 -7.42 -16.85
C GLU A 79 -3.22 -8.54 -16.04
N ASP A 80 -2.07 -9.05 -16.52
CA ASP A 80 -1.29 -10.08 -15.83
C ASP A 80 -0.84 -9.65 -14.44
N GLU A 81 -0.64 -8.36 -14.24
CA GLU A 81 -0.19 -7.78 -12.98
C GLU A 81 -1.34 -7.58 -12.00
N GLN A 82 -2.54 -7.24 -12.47
CA GLN A 82 -3.71 -7.10 -11.63
C GLN A 82 -4.13 -8.43 -10.98
N GLY A 83 -4.14 -9.52 -11.77
CA GLY A 83 -4.50 -10.85 -11.27
C GLY A 83 -3.46 -11.45 -10.32
N ARG A 84 -2.17 -11.11 -10.50
CA ARG A 84 -1.08 -11.65 -9.67
C ARG A 84 -0.83 -10.86 -8.40
N PHE A 85 -1.10 -9.55 -8.40
CA PHE A 85 -0.51 -8.65 -7.41
C PHE A 85 -1.53 -7.93 -6.52
N ALA A 86 -2.82 -8.10 -6.67
CA ALA A 86 -3.82 -7.39 -5.86
C ALA A 86 -3.39 -5.95 -5.53
N THR A 87 -2.89 -5.21 -6.55
CA THR A 87 -2.24 -3.92 -6.39
C THR A 87 -3.27 -2.84 -6.06
N ASP A 88 -3.10 -2.16 -4.95
CA ASP A 88 -3.84 -0.93 -4.64
C ASP A 88 -3.25 0.24 -5.42
N LEU A 89 -3.93 0.66 -6.49
CA LEU A 89 -3.48 1.77 -7.34
C LEU A 89 -3.46 3.12 -6.61
N LYS A 90 -4.34 3.37 -5.64
CA LYS A 90 -4.29 4.61 -4.85
C LYS A 90 -3.01 4.65 -4.02
N GLU A 91 -2.70 3.55 -3.31
CA GLU A 91 -1.46 3.41 -2.54
C GLU A 91 -0.23 3.49 -3.45
N LEU A 92 -0.24 2.78 -4.59
CA LEU A 92 0.86 2.82 -5.56
C LEU A 92 1.17 4.24 -6.04
N VAL A 93 0.14 5.01 -6.40
CA VAL A 93 0.30 6.42 -6.82
C VAL A 93 0.90 7.26 -5.70
N ARG A 94 0.38 7.14 -4.47
CA ARG A 94 0.87 7.89 -3.32
C ARG A 94 2.34 7.62 -3.03
N ASP A 95 2.69 6.35 -2.96
CA ASP A 95 4.06 5.93 -2.65
C ASP A 95 5.03 6.34 -3.77
N THR A 96 4.62 6.20 -5.03
CA THR A 96 5.39 6.66 -6.18
C THR A 96 5.64 8.17 -6.13
N MET A 97 4.58 8.95 -5.90
CA MET A 97 4.68 10.41 -5.83
C MET A 97 5.50 10.87 -4.62
N ASN A 98 5.32 10.23 -3.46
CA ASN A 98 6.09 10.55 -2.26
C ASN A 98 7.59 10.27 -2.44
N ARG A 99 7.95 9.16 -3.08
CA ARG A 99 9.36 8.86 -3.41
C ARG A 99 9.95 9.86 -4.41
N PHE A 100 9.15 10.25 -5.41
CA PHE A 100 9.55 11.27 -6.36
C PHE A 100 9.82 12.61 -5.66
N GLU A 101 8.90 13.04 -4.81
CA GLU A 101 9.07 14.26 -4.00
C GLU A 101 10.31 14.20 -3.13
N GLY A 102 10.55 13.06 -2.47
CA GLY A 102 11.73 12.85 -1.63
C GLY A 102 13.04 12.91 -2.41
N LYS A 103 13.12 12.22 -3.57
CA LYS A 103 14.33 12.23 -4.41
C LYS A 103 14.67 13.61 -4.94
N HIS A 104 13.65 14.37 -5.37
CA HIS A 104 13.84 15.68 -5.99
C HIS A 104 13.73 16.85 -5.01
N ASN A 105 13.55 16.56 -3.72
CA ASN A 105 13.37 17.55 -2.64
C ASN A 105 12.33 18.61 -3.02
N VAL A 106 11.15 18.17 -3.44
CA VAL A 106 10.03 19.01 -3.88
C VAL A 106 8.74 18.55 -3.26
N LYS A 107 7.85 19.49 -2.91
CA LYS A 107 6.49 19.20 -2.48
C LYS A 107 5.51 19.63 -3.56
N LEU A 108 4.84 18.67 -4.14
CA LEU A 108 3.94 18.88 -5.27
C LEU A 108 2.48 19.03 -4.79
N ASP A 109 1.73 19.82 -5.53
CA ASP A 109 0.27 19.77 -5.48
C ASP A 109 -0.21 18.89 -6.64
N TRP A 110 -0.83 17.78 -6.34
CA TRP A 110 -1.36 16.88 -7.34
C TRP A 110 -2.72 16.29 -6.93
N ILE A 111 -3.49 15.87 -7.92
CA ILE A 111 -4.76 15.19 -7.78
C ILE A 111 -4.79 14.00 -8.75
N ALA A 112 -5.42 12.91 -8.35
CA ALA A 112 -5.51 11.73 -9.18
C ALA A 112 -6.88 11.06 -9.10
N ALA A 113 -7.20 10.24 -10.10
CA ALA A 113 -8.35 9.34 -10.14
C ALA A 113 -7.91 7.97 -10.62
N VAL A 114 -8.46 6.91 -10.03
CA VAL A 114 -8.26 5.53 -10.49
C VAL A 114 -9.43 5.13 -11.36
N HIS A 115 -9.11 4.54 -12.51
CA HIS A 115 -10.04 3.92 -13.45
C HIS A 115 -9.76 2.42 -13.52
N ASP A 116 -10.79 1.62 -13.38
CA ASP A 116 -10.73 0.17 -13.51
C ASP A 116 -11.45 -0.25 -14.80
N ASP A 117 -10.97 0.27 -15.93
CA ASP A 117 -11.49 -0.12 -17.24
C ASP A 117 -11.12 -1.59 -17.48
N LYS A 118 -12.07 -2.37 -17.99
CA LYS A 118 -11.98 -3.83 -18.18
C LYS A 118 -10.58 -4.32 -18.57
N GLY A 119 -9.85 -4.86 -17.59
CA GLY A 119 -8.52 -5.43 -17.77
C GLY A 119 -7.36 -4.44 -17.89
N HIS A 120 -7.62 -3.13 -17.78
CA HIS A 120 -6.57 -2.10 -17.90
C HIS A 120 -6.67 -1.07 -16.76
N PRO A 121 -6.48 -1.48 -15.49
CA PRO A 121 -6.52 -0.55 -14.37
C PRO A 121 -5.43 0.50 -14.51
N HIS A 122 -5.82 1.76 -14.37
CA HIS A 122 -4.89 2.87 -14.50
C HIS A 122 -5.29 4.05 -13.62
N ALA A 123 -4.32 4.89 -13.29
CA ALA A 123 -4.53 6.11 -12.55
C ALA A 123 -4.13 7.32 -13.39
N HIS A 124 -5.03 8.26 -13.55
CA HIS A 124 -4.73 9.59 -14.08
C HIS A 124 -4.24 10.49 -12.96
N ILE A 125 -3.18 11.24 -13.21
CA ILE A 125 -2.58 12.17 -12.26
C ILE A 125 -2.44 13.53 -12.93
N VAL A 126 -2.90 14.57 -12.24
CA VAL A 126 -2.68 15.96 -12.64
C VAL A 126 -1.82 16.64 -11.59
N ILE A 127 -0.64 17.09 -12.01
CA ILE A 127 0.30 17.84 -11.16
C ILE A 127 0.20 19.30 -11.51
N ARG A 128 0.03 20.17 -10.49
CA ARG A 128 0.02 21.62 -10.65
C ARG A 128 1.39 22.12 -11.18
N GLY A 129 1.39 23.12 -12.03
CA GLY A 129 2.60 23.68 -12.64
C GLY A 129 3.52 24.44 -11.68
N TYR A 130 3.10 24.62 -10.42
CA TYR A 130 3.89 25.23 -9.37
C TYR A 130 3.82 24.37 -8.10
N ASN A 131 4.96 24.14 -7.46
CA ASN A 131 5.05 23.40 -6.21
C ASN A 131 4.52 24.24 -5.02
N GLN A 132 4.53 23.64 -3.83
CA GLN A 132 4.07 24.34 -2.63
C GLN A 132 4.95 25.54 -2.25
N ASP A 133 6.22 25.57 -2.65
CA ASP A 133 7.14 26.70 -2.45
C ASP A 133 6.98 27.81 -3.51
N GLY A 134 6.02 27.68 -4.43
CA GLY A 134 5.78 28.64 -5.51
C GLY A 134 6.80 28.57 -6.66
N LYS A 135 7.62 27.52 -6.73
CA LYS A 135 8.56 27.29 -7.83
C LYS A 135 7.89 26.51 -8.96
N GLN A 136 8.23 26.86 -10.20
CA GLN A 136 7.68 26.16 -11.36
C GLN A 136 8.14 24.71 -11.42
N VAL A 137 7.20 23.81 -11.63
CA VAL A 137 7.46 22.37 -11.79
C VAL A 137 7.70 22.05 -13.25
N GLY A 138 8.86 21.44 -13.55
CA GLY A 138 9.18 20.89 -14.84
C GLY A 138 9.25 19.36 -14.76
N LEU A 139 8.56 18.67 -15.67
CA LEU A 139 8.70 17.23 -15.83
C LEU A 139 9.52 16.94 -17.09
N TYR A 140 10.73 16.45 -16.87
CA TYR A 140 11.69 16.07 -17.91
C TYR A 140 11.65 14.56 -18.15
N PRO A 141 12.21 14.05 -19.28
CA PRO A 141 12.27 12.61 -19.54
C PRO A 141 12.94 11.80 -18.43
N SER A 142 13.95 12.36 -17.73
CA SER A 142 14.57 11.74 -16.57
C SER A 142 13.59 11.56 -15.39
N HIS A 143 12.73 12.56 -15.14
CA HIS A 143 11.70 12.50 -14.11
C HIS A 143 10.66 11.41 -14.40
N LEU A 144 10.30 11.21 -15.67
CA LEU A 144 9.39 10.13 -16.07
C LEU A 144 10.01 8.76 -15.85
N LYS A 145 11.31 8.60 -16.11
CA LYS A 145 12.07 7.37 -15.81
C LYS A 145 12.10 7.10 -14.31
N ASP A 146 12.30 8.13 -13.49
CA ASP A 146 12.27 8.00 -12.04
C ASP A 146 10.89 7.55 -11.55
N LEU A 147 9.82 8.22 -11.99
CA LEU A 147 8.45 7.84 -11.66
C LEU A 147 8.14 6.40 -12.05
N GLN A 148 8.59 5.97 -13.24
CA GLN A 148 8.41 4.60 -13.69
C GLN A 148 9.16 3.60 -12.83
N SER A 149 10.43 3.89 -12.49
CA SER A 149 11.22 3.05 -11.59
C SER A 149 10.62 2.95 -10.20
N PHE A 150 10.08 4.05 -9.67
CA PHE A 150 9.42 4.06 -8.36
C PHE A 150 8.11 3.28 -8.39
N ALA A 151 7.28 3.47 -9.42
CA ALA A 151 6.04 2.71 -9.56
C ALA A 151 6.30 1.19 -9.62
N GLU A 152 7.35 0.76 -10.34
CA GLU A 152 7.75 -0.64 -10.41
C GLU A 152 8.18 -1.18 -9.05
N GLN A 153 9.02 -0.45 -8.32
CA GLN A 153 9.50 -0.86 -6.99
C GLN A 153 8.37 -0.90 -5.96
N GLU A 154 7.43 0.06 -6.00
CA GLU A 154 6.29 0.06 -5.07
C GLU A 154 5.29 -1.05 -5.39
N LYS A 155 5.07 -1.37 -6.65
CA LYS A 155 4.29 -2.53 -7.07
C LYS A 155 4.89 -3.83 -6.49
N GLU A 156 6.20 -4.02 -6.65
CA GLU A 156 6.90 -5.20 -6.13
C GLU A 156 6.81 -5.28 -4.60
N ARG A 157 6.97 -4.15 -3.92
CA ARG A 157 6.80 -4.05 -2.46
C ARG A 157 5.38 -4.41 -2.00
N GLN A 158 4.34 -3.94 -2.69
CA GLN A 158 2.95 -4.31 -2.40
C GLN A 158 2.73 -5.83 -2.58
N PHE A 159 3.31 -6.41 -3.61
CA PHE A 159 3.26 -7.85 -3.84
C PHE A 159 3.93 -8.65 -2.71
N GLU A 160 5.12 -8.27 -2.30
CA GLU A 160 5.80 -8.94 -1.18
C GLU A 160 5.00 -8.86 0.12
N ARG A 161 4.41 -7.69 0.41
CA ARG A 161 3.51 -7.51 1.56
C ARG A 161 2.29 -8.42 1.48
N SER A 162 1.67 -8.56 0.31
CA SER A 162 0.49 -9.42 0.11
C SER A 162 0.84 -10.90 0.33
N ARG A 163 1.99 -11.35 -0.17
CA ARG A 163 2.51 -12.71 0.05
C ARG A 163 2.81 -12.99 1.53
N GLY A 164 3.40 -12.02 2.22
CA GLY A 164 3.65 -12.13 3.66
C GLY A 164 2.35 -12.28 4.46
N ARG A 165 1.32 -11.49 4.14
CA ARG A 165 0.00 -11.57 4.77
C ARG A 165 -0.70 -12.90 4.50
N SER A 166 -0.60 -13.44 3.27
CA SER A 166 -1.15 -14.76 2.94
C SER A 166 -0.52 -15.85 3.78
N LYS A 167 0.81 -15.92 3.81
CA LYS A 167 1.55 -16.91 4.63
C LYS A 167 1.18 -16.82 6.12
N SER A 168 1.07 -15.62 6.67
CA SER A 168 0.65 -15.42 8.07
C SER A 168 -0.78 -15.88 8.32
N ARG A 169 -1.69 -15.66 7.38
CA ARG A 169 -3.08 -16.13 7.47
C ARG A 169 -3.17 -17.65 7.41
N ASP A 170 -2.43 -18.27 6.49
CA ASP A 170 -2.39 -19.71 6.33
C ASP A 170 -1.81 -20.37 7.59
N PHE A 171 -0.74 -19.82 8.16
CA PHE A 171 -0.16 -20.26 9.43
C PHE A 171 -1.15 -20.14 10.60
N LEU A 172 -1.85 -19.01 10.72
CA LEU A 172 -2.86 -18.82 11.77
C LEU A 172 -4.05 -19.77 11.62
N LYS A 173 -4.42 -20.10 10.39
CA LYS A 173 -5.47 -21.08 10.10
C LYS A 173 -5.03 -22.49 10.50
N GLU A 174 -3.82 -22.88 10.17
CA GLU A 174 -3.22 -24.15 10.57
C GLU A 174 -3.14 -24.27 12.08
N LEU A 175 -2.70 -23.22 12.78
CA LEU A 175 -2.65 -23.15 14.23
C LEU A 175 -4.05 -23.27 14.87
N ALA A 176 -5.07 -22.63 14.28
CA ALA A 176 -6.45 -22.71 14.77
C ALA A 176 -7.03 -24.13 14.60
N GLU A 177 -6.75 -24.80 13.48
CA GLU A 177 -7.13 -26.19 13.25
C GLU A 177 -6.43 -27.13 14.25
N GLU A 178 -5.16 -26.89 14.57
CA GLU A 178 -4.41 -27.66 15.56
C GLU A 178 -4.98 -27.46 16.99
N ILE A 179 -5.43 -26.26 17.34
CA ILE A 179 -6.07 -25.97 18.64
C ILE A 179 -7.47 -26.63 18.74
N GLU A 180 -8.24 -26.69 17.64
CA GLU A 180 -9.54 -27.35 17.63
C GLU A 180 -9.43 -28.88 17.71
N LEU A 181 -8.31 -29.47 17.28
CA LEU A 181 -8.03 -30.90 17.37
C LEU A 181 -7.56 -31.33 18.77
N GLU A 182 -7.17 -30.42 19.65
CA GLU A 182 -6.90 -30.72 21.05
C GLU A 182 -8.21 -31.05 21.78
N PRO A 183 -8.41 -32.30 22.27
CA PRO A 183 -9.61 -32.61 23.02
C PRO A 183 -9.70 -31.70 24.23
N SER A 184 -10.76 -30.94 24.33
CA SER A 184 -11.02 -30.04 25.45
C SER A 184 -11.08 -30.83 26.75
N ILE A 185 -9.94 -30.97 27.44
CA ILE A 185 -9.87 -31.60 28.72
C ILE A 185 -10.61 -30.68 29.72
N PRO A 186 -11.74 -31.13 30.34
CA PRO A 186 -12.50 -30.30 31.24
C PRO A 186 -11.57 -29.74 32.33
N PHE A 187 -11.75 -28.49 32.69
CA PHE A 187 -10.94 -27.78 33.70
C PHE A 187 -10.76 -28.57 34.99
N THR A 188 -11.77 -29.38 35.39
CA THR A 188 -11.75 -30.30 36.51
C THR A 188 -10.74 -31.45 36.37
N GLN A 189 -10.51 -31.96 35.16
CA GLN A 189 -9.50 -33.01 34.91
C GLN A 189 -8.08 -32.43 34.87
N LYS A 190 -7.91 -31.21 34.34
CA LYS A 190 -6.62 -30.50 34.35
C LYS A 190 -6.14 -30.18 35.77
N LYS A 191 -7.06 -29.84 36.67
CA LYS A 191 -6.78 -29.64 38.08
C LYS A 191 -6.41 -30.93 38.83
N ARG A 192 -7.10 -32.06 38.48
CA ARG A 192 -6.79 -33.39 39.05
C ARG A 192 -5.45 -33.94 38.58
N ARG A 193 -5.07 -33.74 37.32
CA ARG A 193 -3.74 -34.14 36.82
C ARG A 193 -2.63 -33.34 37.50
N ARG A 194 -2.75 -32.03 37.60
CA ARG A 194 -1.77 -31.17 38.24
C ARG A 194 -1.56 -31.49 39.75
N ASN A 195 -2.65 -31.82 40.46
CA ASN A 195 -2.56 -32.24 41.84
C ASN A 195 -1.89 -33.62 42.00
N LYS A 196 -2.19 -34.58 41.12
CA LYS A 196 -1.50 -35.89 41.13
C LYS A 196 -0.01 -35.81 40.82
N GLU A 197 0.38 -34.97 39.91
CA GLU A 197 1.79 -34.73 39.59
C GLU A 197 2.53 -34.06 40.72
N GLN A 198 1.89 -33.15 41.45
CA GLN A 198 2.46 -32.53 42.64
C GLN A 198 2.58 -33.49 43.82
N GLU A 199 1.61 -34.37 44.01
CA GLU A 199 1.65 -35.42 45.04
C GLU A 199 2.76 -36.44 44.72
N GLN A 200 2.91 -36.88 43.51
CA GLN A 200 3.98 -37.79 43.07
C GLN A 200 5.37 -37.18 43.27
N GLN A 201 5.53 -35.89 42.95
CA GLN A 201 6.80 -35.18 43.17
C GLN A 201 7.14 -35.00 44.64
N GLN A 202 6.14 -34.87 45.52
CA GLN A 202 6.33 -34.79 46.95
C GLN A 202 6.67 -36.15 47.55
N GLU A 203 6.04 -37.23 47.09
CA GLU A 203 6.36 -38.61 47.53
C GLU A 203 7.77 -39.02 47.10
N GLU A 204 8.18 -38.63 45.88
CA GLU A 204 9.53 -38.95 45.40
C GLU A 204 10.62 -38.17 46.18
N LYS A 205 10.34 -36.95 46.61
CA LYS A 205 11.25 -36.17 47.49
C LYS A 205 11.30 -36.68 48.93
N GLN A 206 10.27 -37.41 49.41
CA GLN A 206 10.20 -37.95 50.76
C GLN A 206 10.66 -39.42 50.87
N ARG A 207 10.99 -40.07 49.76
CA ARG A 207 11.59 -41.41 49.79
C ARG A 207 12.91 -41.39 50.54
N PRO A 208 13.04 -42.13 51.68
CA PRO A 208 14.28 -42.17 52.41
C PRO A 208 15.34 -42.82 51.53
N GLN A 209 16.47 -42.13 51.38
CA GLN A 209 17.66 -42.72 50.75
C GLN A 209 18.10 -43.94 51.63
N ARG A 210 17.71 -45.14 51.17
CA ARG A 210 18.29 -46.33 51.71
C ARG A 210 19.81 -46.25 51.51
N ARG A 211 20.51 -46.06 52.61
CA ARG A 211 21.97 -46.07 52.67
C ARG A 211 22.48 -47.37 52.01
N ARG A 212 23.21 -47.26 50.94
CA ARG A 212 24.13 -48.29 50.46
C ARG A 212 25.30 -48.35 51.47
N ARG A 213 25.11 -49.11 52.57
CA ARG A 213 26.16 -49.64 53.42
C ARG A 213 25.67 -51.01 53.78
N ASP A 214 26.32 -51.98 53.22
CA ASP A 214 26.57 -53.33 53.72
C ASP A 214 26.80 -54.25 52.53
N TYR A 215 27.96 -54.13 51.90
CA TYR A 215 28.59 -55.18 51.10
C TYR A 215 30.07 -54.85 50.88
N GLU A 216 30.78 -54.70 52.01
CA GLU A 216 32.24 -54.82 52.03
C GLU A 216 32.66 -55.32 53.40
N MET A 217 32.48 -56.59 53.63
CA MET A 217 33.29 -57.39 54.56
C MET A 217 32.95 -58.86 54.33
N GLU A 218 33.72 -59.51 53.50
CA GLU A 218 34.16 -60.91 53.53
C GLU A 218 34.86 -61.25 52.21
N ARG A 219 36.16 -60.94 52.16
CA ARG A 219 37.22 -61.83 51.68
C ARG A 219 38.62 -61.21 51.90
#